data_1cf646d78bc74cb8d61f5ec8b88adfcc
#
_entry.id   1cf646d78bc74cb8d61f5ec8b88adfcc
#
_cell.length_a   1.000
_cell.length_b   1.000
_cell.length_c   1.000
_cell.angle_alpha   90.00
_cell.angle_beta   90.00
_cell.angle_gamma   90.00
#
_symmetry.space_group_name_H-M   'P 1'
#
loop_
_entity.id
_entity.type
_entity.pdbx_description
1 polymer ?
#
loop_
_entity_poly.entity_id
_entity_poly.type
_entity_poly.pdbx_seq_one_letter_code
_entity_poly.pdbx_strand_id
1 'polypeptide(L)'
;MEERLNALEIALRNETNERNFYLKNAERTSNPLGKAMFLQIADEELEHYQRLSELSEHWKREQKWPETIPLKVKDTAVKSVFARAAKGSGMAGGDDDDLEAVRIAIEFEARGSQFYAELGDKSADPNEKAFFKLLANIEHEHFASLKDTEEFFINPAAWFQKSQSSSLDGA
;
A
#
# COMPACT_ATOMS: atom_id res chain seq x y z
N MET A 1 -2.00 22.16 16.77
CA MET A 1 -2.44 22.67 15.44
C MET A 1 -1.33 22.51 14.39
N GLU A 2 -0.18 23.13 14.60
CA GLU A 2 1.00 23.06 13.69
C GLU A 2 1.53 21.64 13.53
N GLU A 3 1.62 20.87 14.60
CA GLU A 3 2.08 19.49 14.60
C GLU A 3 1.20 18.57 13.70
N ARG A 4 -0.12 18.79 13.70
CA ARG A 4 -1.05 17.99 12.89
C ARG A 4 -0.98 18.36 11.40
N LEU A 5 -0.86 19.63 11.07
CA LEU A 5 -0.62 20.06 9.69
C LEU A 5 0.69 19.51 9.17
N ASN A 6 1.76 19.52 9.98
CA ASN A 6 3.04 18.92 9.63
C ASN A 6 2.91 17.42 9.36
N ALA A 7 2.12 16.68 10.16
CA ALA A 7 1.89 15.26 9.93
C ALA A 7 1.16 14.99 8.60
N LEU A 8 0.14 15.79 8.27
CA LEU A 8 -0.58 15.69 7.00
C LEU A 8 0.31 16.06 5.80
N GLU A 9 1.18 17.06 5.93
CA GLU A 9 2.15 17.43 4.89
C GLU A 9 3.19 16.34 4.66
N ILE A 10 3.66 15.69 5.73
CA ILE A 10 4.55 14.53 5.65
C ILE A 10 3.83 13.37 4.94
N ALA A 11 2.59 13.08 5.33
CA ALA A 11 1.78 12.05 4.69
C ALA A 11 1.65 12.30 3.18
N LEU A 12 1.18 13.47 2.76
CA LEU A 12 1.01 13.85 1.35
C LEU A 12 2.30 13.70 0.53
N ARG A 13 3.45 14.05 1.13
CA ARG A 13 4.74 13.88 0.49
C ARG A 13 5.13 12.41 0.36
N ASN A 14 4.86 11.59 1.36
CA ASN A 14 5.14 10.16 1.32
C ASN A 14 4.33 9.49 0.21
N GLU A 15 3.00 9.66 0.18
CA GLU A 15 2.13 9.13 -0.88
C GLU A 15 2.61 9.51 -2.29
N THR A 16 3.01 10.79 -2.46
CA THR A 16 3.54 11.26 -3.74
C THR A 16 4.84 10.56 -4.13
N ASN A 17 5.77 10.38 -3.19
CA ASN A 17 7.06 9.73 -3.43
C ASN A 17 6.89 8.24 -3.71
N GLU A 18 6.05 7.57 -2.95
CA GLU A 18 5.75 6.15 -3.10
C GLU A 18 5.04 5.88 -4.43
N ARG A 19 4.03 6.66 -4.78
CA ARG A 19 3.39 6.57 -6.10
C ARG A 19 4.37 6.73 -7.24
N ASN A 20 5.24 7.72 -7.19
CA ASN A 20 6.25 7.95 -8.24
C ASN A 20 7.24 6.79 -8.33
N PHE A 21 7.64 6.22 -7.20
CA PHE A 21 8.47 5.03 -7.14
C PHE A 21 7.79 3.84 -7.83
N TYR A 22 6.52 3.58 -7.51
CA TYR A 22 5.76 2.47 -8.10
C TYR A 22 5.56 2.65 -9.60
N LEU A 23 5.20 3.84 -10.08
CA LEU A 23 5.05 4.11 -11.51
C LEU A 23 6.36 3.90 -12.29
N LYS A 24 7.49 4.39 -11.76
CA LYS A 24 8.80 4.21 -12.37
C LYS A 24 9.17 2.72 -12.49
N ASN A 25 8.92 1.93 -11.45
CA ASN A 25 9.23 0.50 -11.47
C ASN A 25 8.24 -0.30 -12.34
N ALA A 26 6.98 0.11 -12.42
CA ALA A 26 6.01 -0.47 -13.35
C ALA A 26 6.38 -0.25 -14.83
N GLU A 27 7.00 0.89 -15.15
CA GLU A 27 7.53 1.14 -16.51
C GLU A 27 8.78 0.33 -16.81
N ARG A 28 9.66 0.16 -15.82
CA ARG A 28 10.94 -0.54 -15.99
C ARG A 28 10.78 -2.04 -16.11
N THR A 29 9.96 -2.64 -15.24
CA THR A 29 9.85 -4.10 -15.16
C THR A 29 9.20 -4.72 -16.40
N SER A 30 9.76 -5.80 -16.90
CA SER A 30 9.12 -6.67 -17.90
C SER A 30 8.32 -7.82 -17.27
N ASN A 31 8.42 -8.00 -15.95
CA ASN A 31 7.70 -9.04 -15.23
C ASN A 31 6.20 -8.66 -15.10
N PRO A 32 5.26 -9.49 -15.62
CA PRO A 32 3.83 -9.14 -15.60
C PRO A 32 3.26 -9.01 -14.17
N LEU A 33 3.73 -9.81 -13.22
CA LEU A 33 3.31 -9.72 -11.82
C LEU A 33 3.81 -8.41 -11.19
N GLY A 34 5.12 -8.13 -11.32
CA GLY A 34 5.72 -6.90 -10.80
C GLY A 34 5.01 -5.66 -11.35
N LYS A 35 4.78 -5.63 -12.66
CA LYS A 35 4.06 -4.53 -13.31
C LYS A 35 2.65 -4.35 -12.77
N ALA A 36 1.89 -5.44 -12.65
CA ALA A 36 0.52 -5.38 -12.15
C ALA A 36 0.46 -4.92 -10.69
N MET A 37 1.39 -5.39 -9.85
CA MET A 37 1.48 -4.99 -8.44
C MET A 37 1.84 -3.52 -8.29
N PHE A 38 2.91 -3.06 -8.96
CA PHE A 38 3.32 -1.66 -8.87
C PHE A 38 2.26 -0.69 -9.40
N LEU A 39 1.55 -1.02 -10.49
CA LEU A 39 0.46 -0.17 -10.99
C LEU A 39 -0.71 -0.13 -10.01
N GLN A 40 -1.10 -1.26 -9.41
CA GLN A 40 -2.21 -1.30 -8.47
C GLN A 40 -1.90 -0.46 -7.24
N ILE A 41 -0.72 -0.62 -6.64
CA ILE A 41 -0.35 0.16 -5.46
C ILE A 41 -0.24 1.65 -5.84
N ALA A 42 0.36 2.00 -6.97
CA ALA A 42 0.43 3.40 -7.43
C ALA A 42 -0.94 4.07 -7.58
N ASP A 43 -1.97 3.34 -7.99
CA ASP A 43 -3.34 3.85 -8.10
C ASP A 43 -3.98 4.02 -6.70
N GLU A 44 -3.68 3.14 -5.77
CA GLU A 44 -4.15 3.24 -4.38
C GLU A 44 -3.47 4.41 -3.65
N GLU A 45 -2.15 4.63 -3.84
CA GLU A 45 -1.44 5.82 -3.31
C GLU A 45 -1.99 7.14 -3.84
N LEU A 46 -2.47 7.16 -5.09
CA LEU A 46 -3.16 8.34 -5.60
C LEU A 46 -4.49 8.60 -4.85
N GLU A 47 -5.24 7.56 -4.51
CA GLU A 47 -6.46 7.70 -3.72
C GLU A 47 -6.15 8.18 -2.29
N HIS A 48 -5.12 7.61 -1.64
CA HIS A 48 -4.65 8.06 -0.32
C HIS A 48 -4.27 9.55 -0.35
N TYR A 49 -3.46 9.95 -1.31
CA TYR A 49 -3.09 11.36 -1.51
C TYR A 49 -4.31 12.27 -1.65
N GLN A 50 -5.30 11.91 -2.47
CA GLN A 50 -6.50 12.70 -2.66
C GLN A 50 -7.29 12.87 -1.36
N ARG A 51 -7.44 11.80 -0.58
CA ARG A 51 -8.16 11.84 0.70
C ARG A 51 -7.41 12.66 1.75
N LEU A 52 -6.11 12.49 1.85
CA LEU A 52 -5.27 13.30 2.74
C LEU A 52 -5.27 14.78 2.33
N SER A 53 -5.30 15.08 1.04
CA SER A 53 -5.39 16.46 0.54
C SER A 53 -6.72 17.11 0.91
N GLU A 54 -7.85 16.42 0.71
CA GLU A 54 -9.18 16.87 1.12
C GLU A 54 -9.21 17.15 2.63
N LEU A 55 -8.64 16.26 3.43
CA LEU A 55 -8.52 16.42 4.87
C LEU A 55 -7.67 17.62 5.26
N SER A 56 -6.51 17.79 4.64
CA SER A 56 -5.61 18.92 4.90
C SER A 56 -6.28 20.27 4.61
N GLU A 57 -6.98 20.38 3.47
CA GLU A 57 -7.72 21.58 3.11
C GLU A 57 -8.89 21.86 4.06
N HIS A 58 -9.62 20.83 4.47
CA HIS A 58 -10.68 20.98 5.47
C HIS A 58 -10.10 21.47 6.81
N TRP A 59 -8.99 20.86 7.25
CA TRP A 59 -8.33 21.23 8.50
C TRP A 59 -7.79 22.67 8.48
N LYS A 60 -7.19 23.11 7.37
CA LYS A 60 -6.75 24.51 7.21
C LYS A 60 -7.89 25.50 7.36
N ARG A 61 -9.07 25.15 6.87
CA ARG A 61 -10.25 26.03 6.87
C ARG A 61 -11.01 26.03 8.19
N GLU A 62 -11.26 24.85 8.78
CA GLU A 62 -12.20 24.69 9.89
C GLU A 62 -11.53 24.30 11.21
N GLN A 63 -10.27 23.89 11.17
CA GLN A 63 -9.45 23.48 12.32
C GLN A 63 -10.08 22.37 13.19
N LYS A 64 -10.96 21.56 12.59
CA LYS A 64 -11.59 20.41 13.21
C LYS A 64 -11.69 19.25 12.23
N TRP A 65 -11.82 18.05 12.76
CA TRP A 65 -12.09 16.87 11.95
C TRP A 65 -13.49 16.94 11.34
N PRO A 66 -13.71 16.50 10.09
CA PRO A 66 -15.04 16.45 9.49
C PRO A 66 -15.99 15.54 10.29
N GLU A 67 -17.21 16.02 10.57
CA GLU A 67 -18.23 15.23 11.29
C GLU A 67 -18.76 14.07 10.46
N THR A 68 -18.83 14.27 9.15
CA THR A 68 -19.14 13.22 8.19
C THR A 68 -17.86 12.88 7.44
N ILE A 69 -17.38 11.64 7.57
CA ILE A 69 -16.20 11.22 6.83
C ILE A 69 -16.61 10.95 5.37
N PRO A 70 -16.41 11.90 4.44
CA PRO A 70 -16.40 11.57 3.02
C PRO A 70 -15.12 10.80 2.64
N LEU A 71 -14.26 10.56 3.61
CA LEU A 71 -12.94 9.94 3.48
C LEU A 71 -13.06 8.41 3.59
N LYS A 72 -13.95 7.82 2.82
CA LYS A 72 -13.90 6.37 2.60
C LYS A 72 -12.78 6.11 1.61
N VAL A 73 -11.64 5.72 2.14
CA VAL A 73 -10.63 5.02 1.36
C VAL A 73 -11.23 3.66 1.00
N LYS A 74 -11.11 3.24 -0.25
CA LYS A 74 -11.55 1.90 -0.66
C LYS A 74 -10.61 0.86 -0.06
N ASP A 75 -11.17 -0.31 0.24
CA ASP A 75 -10.34 -1.45 0.59
C ASP A 75 -9.38 -1.78 -0.56
N THR A 76 -8.16 -2.20 -0.19
CA THR A 76 -7.16 -2.55 -1.19
C THR A 76 -7.56 -3.75 -2.05
N ALA A 77 -7.25 -3.66 -3.35
CA ALA A 77 -7.43 -4.74 -4.31
C ALA A 77 -6.14 -5.55 -4.55
N VAL A 78 -5.04 -5.19 -3.90
CA VAL A 78 -3.69 -5.70 -4.17
C VAL A 78 -3.59 -7.23 -4.08
N LYS A 79 -4.22 -7.87 -3.11
CA LYS A 79 -4.25 -9.35 -2.99
C LYS A 79 -4.91 -10.04 -4.19
N SER A 80 -6.01 -9.47 -4.69
CA SER A 80 -6.72 -10.03 -5.84
C SER A 80 -5.96 -9.84 -7.14
N VAL A 81 -5.26 -8.71 -7.26
CA VAL A 81 -4.37 -8.41 -8.39
C VAL A 81 -3.19 -9.37 -8.38
N PHE A 82 -2.53 -9.54 -7.24
CA PHE A 82 -1.45 -10.50 -7.05
C PHE A 82 -1.88 -11.92 -7.48
N ALA A 83 -2.98 -12.43 -6.94
CA ALA A 83 -3.47 -13.78 -7.24
C ALA A 83 -3.75 -14.01 -8.72
N ARG A 84 -4.26 -13.01 -9.45
CA ARG A 84 -4.49 -13.09 -10.91
C ARG A 84 -3.18 -13.03 -11.69
N ALA A 85 -2.33 -12.09 -11.36
CA ALA A 85 -1.08 -11.86 -12.07
C ALA A 85 -0.10 -13.02 -11.88
N ALA A 86 0.01 -13.58 -10.69
CA ALA A 86 0.84 -14.74 -10.40
C ALA A 86 0.43 -15.95 -11.25
N LYS A 87 -0.88 -16.23 -11.39
CA LYS A 87 -1.39 -17.29 -12.28
C LYS A 87 -1.07 -17.04 -13.75
N GLY A 88 -1.16 -15.79 -14.20
CA GLY A 88 -0.87 -15.39 -15.58
C GLY A 88 0.62 -15.36 -15.92
N SER A 89 1.49 -15.13 -14.92
CA SER A 89 2.95 -15.04 -15.09
C SER A 89 3.62 -16.41 -15.27
N GLY A 90 2.93 -17.50 -14.96
CA GLY A 90 3.51 -18.83 -14.99
C GLY A 90 4.64 -18.96 -13.96
N MET A 91 5.81 -19.45 -14.41
CA MET A 91 6.98 -19.67 -13.55
C MET A 91 8.05 -18.57 -13.68
N ALA A 92 7.71 -17.42 -14.27
CA ALA A 92 8.66 -16.34 -14.47
C ALA A 92 8.89 -15.59 -13.14
N GLY A 93 10.09 -15.72 -12.57
CA GLY A 93 10.54 -14.92 -11.42
C GLY A 93 10.88 -13.49 -11.80
N GLY A 94 11.21 -12.65 -10.82
CA GLY A 94 11.76 -11.32 -11.02
C GLY A 94 13.28 -11.37 -11.31
N ASP A 95 13.80 -10.34 -11.96
CA ASP A 95 15.23 -10.10 -12.05
C ASP A 95 15.77 -9.43 -10.78
N ASP A 96 17.09 -9.21 -10.69
CA ASP A 96 17.72 -8.60 -9.52
C ASP A 96 17.20 -7.18 -9.25
N ASP A 97 16.92 -6.40 -10.31
CA ASP A 97 16.37 -5.05 -10.18
C ASP A 97 14.91 -5.08 -9.72
N ASP A 98 14.12 -6.07 -10.15
CA ASP A 98 12.75 -6.29 -9.68
C ASP A 98 12.73 -6.66 -8.19
N LEU A 99 13.63 -7.54 -7.76
CA LEU A 99 13.78 -7.91 -6.36
C LEU A 99 14.21 -6.73 -5.48
N GLU A 100 15.15 -5.92 -5.95
CA GLU A 100 15.56 -4.70 -5.23
C GLU A 100 14.40 -3.72 -5.09
N ALA A 101 13.65 -3.47 -6.16
CA ALA A 101 12.49 -2.60 -6.13
C ALA A 101 11.41 -3.08 -5.16
N VAL A 102 11.09 -4.38 -5.16
CA VAL A 102 10.13 -4.96 -4.22
C VAL A 102 10.60 -4.82 -2.78
N ARG A 103 11.90 -5.03 -2.49
CA ARG A 103 12.44 -4.87 -1.13
C ARG A 103 12.37 -3.42 -0.64
N ILE A 104 12.68 -2.45 -1.50
CA ILE A 104 12.52 -1.03 -1.17
C ILE A 104 11.04 -0.71 -0.90
N ALA A 105 10.13 -1.24 -1.74
CA ALA A 105 8.69 -1.08 -1.54
C ALA A 105 8.23 -1.64 -0.19
N ILE A 106 8.65 -2.85 0.18
CA ILE A 106 8.35 -3.47 1.48
C ILE A 106 8.74 -2.55 2.65
N GLU A 107 9.89 -1.87 2.55
CA GLU A 107 10.30 -0.91 3.58
C GLU A 107 9.44 0.35 3.61
N PHE A 108 8.96 0.82 2.46
CA PHE A 108 8.04 1.97 2.40
C PHE A 108 6.73 1.63 3.09
N GLU A 109 6.10 0.53 2.71
CA GLU A 109 4.81 0.10 3.27
C GLU A 109 4.90 -0.20 4.78
N ALA A 110 5.99 -0.82 5.23
CA ALA A 110 6.21 -1.05 6.66
C ALA A 110 6.28 0.27 7.45
N ARG A 111 6.96 1.29 6.91
CA ARG A 111 7.06 2.62 7.53
C ARG A 111 5.76 3.38 7.44
N GLY A 112 5.05 3.31 6.31
CA GLY A 112 3.73 3.91 6.10
C GLY A 112 2.72 3.37 7.11
N SER A 113 2.62 2.05 7.20
CA SER A 113 1.74 1.37 8.16
C SER A 113 2.01 1.81 9.61
N GLN A 114 3.29 1.84 10.03
CA GLN A 114 3.65 2.31 11.36
C GLN A 114 3.30 3.80 11.56
N PHE A 115 3.61 4.65 10.60
CA PHE A 115 3.34 6.08 10.65
C PHE A 115 1.85 6.38 10.85
N TYR A 116 0.98 5.76 10.06
CA TYR A 116 -0.46 5.94 10.19
C TYR A 116 -1.02 5.31 11.48
N ALA A 117 -0.49 4.17 11.93
CA ALA A 117 -0.87 3.59 13.21
C ALA A 117 -0.57 4.55 14.37
N GLU A 118 0.61 5.18 14.39
CA GLU A 118 1.00 6.16 15.41
C GLU A 118 0.12 7.43 15.36
N LEU A 119 -0.24 7.92 14.17
CA LEU A 119 -1.20 9.03 14.03
C LEU A 119 -2.56 8.66 14.60
N GLY A 120 -3.06 7.46 14.29
CA GLY A 120 -4.31 6.96 14.82
C GLY A 120 -4.30 6.84 16.35
N ASP A 121 -3.19 6.38 16.93
CA ASP A 121 -3.09 6.23 18.40
C ASP A 121 -2.98 7.57 19.14
N LYS A 122 -2.39 8.58 18.52
CA LYS A 122 -2.31 9.96 19.06
C LYS A 122 -3.60 10.75 18.82
N SER A 123 -4.51 10.28 18.00
CA SER A 123 -5.76 10.97 17.69
C SER A 123 -6.77 10.86 18.81
N ALA A 124 -7.30 11.99 19.26
CA ALA A 124 -8.37 12.07 20.25
C ALA A 124 -9.76 11.93 19.62
N ASP A 125 -9.92 12.34 18.36
CA ASP A 125 -11.17 12.24 17.61
C ASP A 125 -11.37 10.80 17.12
N PRO A 126 -12.53 10.16 17.39
CA PRO A 126 -12.78 8.77 16.97
C PRO A 126 -12.76 8.56 15.45
N ASN A 127 -13.22 9.56 14.68
CA ASN A 127 -13.24 9.48 13.22
C ASN A 127 -11.83 9.60 12.63
N GLU A 128 -11.04 10.54 13.17
CA GLU A 128 -9.62 10.70 12.83
C GLU A 128 -8.85 9.40 13.13
N LYS A 129 -9.05 8.84 14.31
CA LYS A 129 -8.46 7.57 14.71
C LYS A 129 -8.83 6.44 13.76
N ALA A 130 -10.12 6.32 13.41
CA ALA A 130 -10.60 5.29 12.49
C ALA A 130 -9.99 5.44 11.09
N PHE A 131 -9.87 6.68 10.60
CA PHE A 131 -9.28 6.97 9.30
C PHE A 131 -7.81 6.57 9.21
N PHE A 132 -6.97 7.01 10.16
CA PHE A 132 -5.56 6.64 10.15
C PHE A 132 -5.33 5.14 10.40
N LYS A 133 -6.18 4.50 11.20
CA LYS A 133 -6.12 3.03 11.35
C LYS A 133 -6.50 2.30 10.07
N LEU A 134 -7.45 2.83 9.30
CA LEU A 134 -7.78 2.27 7.99
C LEU A 134 -6.59 2.36 7.04
N LEU A 135 -5.94 3.54 6.92
CA LEU A 135 -4.73 3.70 6.12
C LEU A 135 -3.63 2.72 6.59
N ALA A 136 -3.35 2.67 7.90
CA ALA A 136 -2.36 1.74 8.43
C ALA A 136 -2.62 0.28 8.05
N ASN A 137 -3.88 -0.14 8.00
CA ASN A 137 -4.25 -1.48 7.58
C ASN A 137 -4.04 -1.71 6.07
N ILE A 138 -4.34 -0.70 5.24
CA ILE A 138 -4.11 -0.78 3.78
C ILE A 138 -2.62 -0.92 3.50
N GLU A 139 -1.78 -0.06 4.10
CA GLU A 139 -0.32 -0.17 3.97
C GLU A 139 0.20 -1.54 4.44
N HIS A 140 -0.38 -2.10 5.50
CA HIS A 140 -0.03 -3.46 5.94
C HIS A 140 -0.42 -4.54 4.91
N GLU A 141 -1.54 -4.38 4.21
CA GLU A 141 -1.95 -5.28 3.13
C GLU A 141 -1.02 -5.17 1.91
N HIS A 142 -0.58 -3.94 1.57
CA HIS A 142 0.45 -3.72 0.55
C HIS A 142 1.75 -4.42 0.94
N PHE A 143 2.23 -4.19 2.17
CA PHE A 143 3.40 -4.86 2.73
C PHE A 143 3.31 -6.39 2.60
N ALA A 144 2.21 -6.99 3.05
CA ALA A 144 2.03 -8.44 3.00
C ALA A 144 2.04 -8.96 1.55
N SER A 145 1.39 -8.26 0.63
CA SER A 145 1.32 -8.65 -0.78
C SER A 145 2.66 -8.47 -1.52
N LEU A 146 3.45 -7.47 -1.13
CA LEU A 146 4.81 -7.29 -1.63
C LEU A 146 5.76 -8.38 -1.08
N LYS A 147 5.56 -8.85 0.15
CA LYS A 147 6.28 -10.02 0.69
C LYS A 147 5.97 -11.28 -0.11
N ASP A 148 4.71 -11.53 -0.45
CA ASP A 148 4.32 -12.63 -1.32
C ASP A 148 4.93 -12.47 -2.73
N THR A 149 5.02 -11.23 -3.24
CA THR A 149 5.67 -10.93 -4.53
C THR A 149 7.17 -11.22 -4.48
N GLU A 150 7.85 -10.87 -3.38
CA GLU A 150 9.27 -11.20 -3.17
C GLU A 150 9.49 -12.72 -3.17
N GLU A 151 8.68 -13.49 -2.41
CA GLU A 151 8.74 -14.95 -2.40
C GLU A 151 8.53 -15.54 -3.80
N PHE A 152 7.54 -15.02 -4.54
CA PHE A 152 7.28 -15.45 -5.92
C PHE A 152 8.46 -15.14 -6.84
N PHE A 153 9.06 -13.97 -6.75
CA PHE A 153 10.19 -13.58 -7.60
C PHE A 153 11.41 -14.45 -7.37
N ILE A 154 11.67 -14.80 -6.10
CA ILE A 154 12.81 -15.66 -5.73
C ILE A 154 12.61 -17.10 -6.23
N ASN A 155 11.43 -17.67 -6.03
CA ASN A 155 11.16 -19.06 -6.40
C ASN A 155 9.66 -19.29 -6.70
N PRO A 156 9.21 -19.01 -7.94
CA PRO A 156 7.83 -19.20 -8.34
C PRO A 156 7.31 -20.64 -8.12
N ALA A 157 8.15 -21.65 -8.36
CA ALA A 157 7.76 -23.05 -8.18
C ALA A 157 7.44 -23.39 -6.72
N ALA A 158 8.29 -22.97 -5.79
CA ALA A 158 8.06 -23.17 -4.37
C ALA A 158 6.82 -22.40 -3.88
N TRP A 159 6.64 -21.19 -4.37
CA TRP A 159 5.47 -20.38 -4.03
C TRP A 159 4.16 -21.07 -4.46
N PHE A 160 4.09 -21.60 -5.70
CA PHE A 160 2.91 -22.34 -6.17
C PHE A 160 2.65 -23.61 -5.37
N GLN A 161 3.69 -24.35 -4.95
CA GLN A 161 3.55 -25.54 -4.11
C GLN A 161 2.95 -25.19 -2.74
N LYS A 162 3.46 -24.12 -2.10
CA LYS A 162 2.98 -23.61 -0.80
C LYS A 162 1.52 -23.17 -0.88
N SER A 163 1.14 -22.43 -1.93
CA SER A 163 -0.23 -21.93 -2.10
C SER A 163 -1.24 -23.02 -2.38
N GLN A 164 -0.85 -24.13 -3.02
CA GLN A 164 -1.73 -25.31 -3.23
C GLN A 164 -1.91 -26.12 -1.96
N SER A 165 -0.88 -26.30 -1.13
CA SER A 165 -0.99 -27.04 0.13
C SER A 165 -1.88 -26.34 1.14
N SER A 166 -1.79 -25.00 1.26
CA SER A 166 -2.65 -24.24 2.18
C SER A 166 -4.12 -24.20 1.77
N SER A 167 -4.45 -24.46 0.49
CA SER A 167 -5.84 -24.58 0.03
C SER A 167 -6.46 -25.95 0.33
N LEU A 168 -5.65 -26.98 0.62
CA LEU A 168 -6.10 -28.34 0.93
C LEU A 168 -6.33 -28.55 2.43
N ASP A 169 -5.67 -27.78 3.29
CA ASP A 169 -5.79 -27.88 4.75
C ASP A 169 -6.99 -27.08 5.31
N GLY A 170 -7.73 -26.39 4.47
CA GLY A 170 -8.89 -25.55 4.82
C GLY A 170 -10.26 -26.11 4.38
N ALA A 171 -10.35 -27.39 4.02
CA ALA A 171 -11.60 -28.03 3.60
C ALA A 171 -12.11 -29.04 4.64
#